data_7e8ea792c25f4780699769acf86c300a
#
_entry.id   7e8ea792c25f4780699769acf86c300a
#
_cell.length_a   1.000
_cell.length_b   1.000
_cell.length_c   1.000
_cell.angle_alpha   90.00
_cell.angle_beta   90.00
_cell.angle_gamma   90.00
#
_symmetry.space_group_name_H-M   'P 1'
#
loop_
_entity.id
_entity.type
_entity.pdbx_description
1 polymer ?
#
loop_
_entity_poly.entity_id
_entity_poly.type
_entity_poly.pdbx_seq_one_letter_code
_entity_poly.pdbx_strand_id
1 'polypeptide(L)'
;MRAANYSSMNIFNKDQIKEVNKVITSNFVEGKDDFAVNSKKTSTVKFVNLGRIQRHIYPFIDFCLTANNNYFGFDLHPLTSLKKLNYNSYEVGTEYNWHIDAVPGDPVRDIKLTALLNLSEESYDGG
;
A
#
# COMPACT_ATOMS: atom_id res chain seq x y z
N MET A 1 -9.26 -20.53 14.30
CA MET A 1 -8.02 -20.59 13.51
C MET A 1 -8.29 -19.90 12.20
N ARG A 2 -7.55 -18.89 11.87
CA ARG A 2 -7.71 -18.20 10.61
C ARG A 2 -6.81 -18.86 9.58
N ALA A 3 -7.43 -19.35 8.51
CA ALA A 3 -6.74 -20.15 7.51
C ALA A 3 -6.18 -19.33 6.34
N ALA A 4 -6.52 -18.05 6.25
CA ALA A 4 -6.08 -17.20 5.15
C ALA A 4 -4.80 -16.45 5.50
N ASN A 5 -3.80 -16.57 4.65
CA ASN A 5 -2.57 -15.79 4.71
C ASN A 5 -2.67 -14.52 3.87
N TYR A 6 -3.56 -14.51 2.88
CA TYR A 6 -3.81 -13.36 2.03
C TYR A 6 -5.25 -13.38 1.49
N SER A 7 -5.69 -12.22 1.02
CA SER A 7 -6.93 -12.04 0.25
C SER A 7 -6.66 -11.08 -0.89
N SER A 8 -7.24 -11.31 -2.05
CA SER A 8 -7.06 -10.47 -3.22
C SER A 8 -8.36 -10.27 -4.00
N MET A 9 -8.49 -9.13 -4.66
CA MET A 9 -9.63 -8.78 -5.48
C MET A 9 -9.21 -7.78 -6.56
N ASN A 10 -9.82 -7.88 -7.74
CA ASN A 10 -9.75 -6.84 -8.75
C ASN A 10 -10.71 -5.71 -8.38
N ILE A 11 -10.18 -4.55 -7.99
CA ILE A 11 -10.95 -3.42 -7.49
C ILE A 11 -11.27 -2.42 -8.60
N PHE A 12 -10.28 -2.08 -9.42
CA PHE A 12 -10.36 -1.04 -10.43
C PHE A 12 -10.13 -1.59 -11.85
N ASN A 13 -10.85 -1.03 -12.81
CA ASN A 13 -10.53 -1.20 -14.22
C ASN A 13 -9.38 -0.25 -14.65
N LYS A 14 -8.92 -0.38 -15.88
CA LYS A 14 -7.79 0.42 -16.40
C LYS A 14 -8.02 1.92 -16.37
N ASP A 15 -9.23 2.38 -16.68
CA ASP A 15 -9.56 3.81 -16.67
C ASP A 15 -9.59 4.37 -15.24
N GLN A 16 -10.12 3.60 -14.30
CA GLN A 16 -10.09 3.94 -12.88
C GLN A 16 -8.66 3.98 -12.33
N ILE A 17 -7.78 3.05 -12.72
CA ILE A 17 -6.37 3.07 -12.35
C ILE A 17 -5.69 4.36 -12.81
N LYS A 18 -5.92 4.79 -14.05
CA LYS A 18 -5.37 6.06 -14.58
C LYS A 18 -5.84 7.26 -13.74
N GLU A 19 -7.12 7.32 -13.42
CA GLU A 19 -7.67 8.41 -12.60
C GLU A 19 -7.10 8.39 -11.17
N VAL A 20 -6.99 7.21 -10.56
CA VAL A 20 -6.40 7.08 -9.22
C VAL A 20 -4.93 7.52 -9.24
N ASN A 21 -4.15 7.06 -10.20
CA ASN A 21 -2.75 7.48 -10.36
C ASN A 21 -2.63 9.00 -10.51
N LYS A 22 -3.46 9.62 -11.34
CA LYS A 22 -3.48 11.06 -11.54
C LYS A 22 -3.74 11.82 -10.24
N VAL A 23 -4.70 11.37 -9.45
CA VAL A 23 -5.01 11.97 -8.15
C VAL A 23 -3.84 11.80 -7.18
N ILE A 24 -3.27 10.60 -7.08
CA ILE A 24 -2.15 10.32 -6.16
C ILE A 24 -0.93 11.17 -6.52
N THR A 25 -0.52 11.17 -7.78
CA THR A 25 0.67 11.90 -8.23
C THR A 25 0.53 13.41 -8.11
N SER A 26 -0.69 13.93 -8.13
CA SER A 26 -0.99 15.36 -7.89
C SER A 26 -1.01 15.74 -6.41
N ASN A 27 -0.90 14.77 -5.49
CA ASN A 27 -1.03 14.97 -4.05
C ASN A 27 0.16 14.42 -3.25
N PHE A 28 1.32 14.22 -3.86
CA PHE A 28 2.50 13.82 -3.11
C PHE A 28 2.85 14.85 -2.04
N VAL A 29 3.24 14.34 -0.88
CA VAL A 29 3.72 15.17 0.21
C VAL A 29 5.12 15.69 -0.17
N GLU A 30 5.28 17.01 -0.18
CA GLU A 30 6.59 17.62 -0.30
C GLU A 30 7.41 17.35 0.97
N GLY A 31 8.64 16.91 0.79
CA GLY A 31 9.55 16.60 1.88
C GLY A 31 10.69 15.75 1.36
N LYS A 32 11.74 15.62 2.14
CA LYS A 32 12.85 14.73 1.82
C LYS A 32 12.26 13.35 1.58
N ASP A 33 12.52 12.82 0.39
CA ASP A 33 12.42 11.39 0.18
C ASP A 33 13.28 10.79 1.30
N ASP A 34 12.65 10.32 2.36
CA ASP A 34 13.34 9.50 3.34
C ASP A 34 13.67 8.20 2.61
N PHE A 35 14.74 8.30 1.84
CA PHE A 35 15.49 7.16 1.41
C PHE A 35 16.07 6.53 2.67
N ALA A 36 15.26 5.81 3.40
CA ALA A 36 15.81 4.67 4.09
C ALA A 36 16.40 3.83 2.97
N VAL A 37 17.69 4.00 2.74
CA VAL A 37 18.45 3.12 1.88
C VAL A 37 18.36 1.75 2.51
N ASN A 38 17.24 1.10 2.24
CA ASN A 38 17.07 -0.28 2.58
C ASN A 38 17.84 -1.03 1.49
N SER A 39 18.94 -1.65 1.85
CA SER A 39 19.76 -2.49 0.96
C SER A 39 18.93 -3.59 0.25
N LYS A 40 17.69 -3.82 0.67
CA LYS A 40 16.76 -4.80 0.10
C LYS A 40 15.85 -4.22 -0.97
N LYS A 41 15.79 -2.91 -1.14
CA LYS A 41 14.83 -2.22 -1.99
C LYS A 41 15.49 -1.19 -2.88
N THR A 42 15.24 -1.29 -4.17
CA THR A 42 15.78 -0.35 -5.18
C THR A 42 14.71 0.50 -5.86
N SER A 43 13.44 0.38 -5.43
CA SER A 43 12.33 1.17 -5.97
C SER A 43 12.34 2.62 -5.49
N THR A 44 11.68 3.49 -6.24
CA THR A 44 11.40 4.86 -5.80
C THR A 44 10.15 4.88 -4.91
N VAL A 45 10.21 5.62 -3.82
CA VAL A 45 9.09 5.76 -2.88
C VAL A 45 8.68 7.23 -2.79
N LYS A 46 7.40 7.50 -2.97
CA LYS A 46 6.76 8.78 -2.69
C LYS A 46 5.70 8.58 -1.61
N PHE A 47 5.28 9.66 -0.98
CA PHE A 47 4.27 9.59 0.07
C PHE A 47 3.06 10.44 -0.27
N VAL A 48 1.89 9.98 0.15
CA VAL A 48 0.64 10.71 0.03
C VAL A 48 -0.17 10.55 1.32
N ASN A 49 -0.82 11.62 1.76
CA ASN A 49 -1.72 11.54 2.91
C ASN A 49 -3.05 10.93 2.50
N LEU A 50 -3.52 9.97 3.28
CA LEU A 50 -4.79 9.28 3.03
C LEU A 50 -5.95 10.26 2.82
N GLY A 51 -6.04 11.32 3.64
CA GLY A 51 -7.11 12.30 3.54
C GLY A 51 -7.22 13.02 2.19
N ARG A 52 -6.12 13.06 1.42
CA ARG A 52 -6.11 13.68 0.09
C ARG A 52 -6.70 12.78 -1.00
N ILE A 53 -6.64 11.48 -0.82
CA ILE A 53 -6.99 10.51 -1.86
C ILE A 53 -8.06 9.51 -1.43
N GLN A 54 -8.47 9.53 -0.18
CA GLN A 54 -9.34 8.53 0.44
C GLN A 54 -10.59 8.21 -0.38
N ARG A 55 -11.29 9.24 -0.87
CA ARG A 55 -12.51 9.05 -1.65
C ARG A 55 -12.28 8.34 -2.99
N HIS A 56 -11.08 8.44 -3.54
CA HIS A 56 -10.72 7.82 -4.83
C HIS A 56 -10.30 6.36 -4.68
N ILE A 57 -9.83 5.97 -3.50
CA ILE A 57 -9.42 4.59 -3.18
C ILE A 57 -10.35 3.91 -2.17
N TYR A 58 -11.51 4.49 -1.92
CA TYR A 58 -12.48 3.95 -0.95
C TYR A 58 -12.83 2.47 -1.20
N PRO A 59 -13.05 2.00 -2.43
CA PRO A 59 -13.32 0.58 -2.68
C PRO A 59 -12.18 -0.34 -2.21
N PHE A 60 -10.94 0.11 -2.30
CA PHE A 60 -9.79 -0.64 -1.80
C PHE A 60 -9.76 -0.66 -0.26
N ILE A 61 -10.01 0.47 0.38
CA ILE A 61 -10.07 0.55 1.85
C ILE A 61 -11.18 -0.37 2.38
N ASP A 62 -12.36 -0.30 1.78
CA ASP A 62 -13.50 -1.13 2.15
C ASP A 62 -13.20 -2.62 1.97
N PHE A 63 -12.56 -3.00 0.88
CA PHE A 63 -12.09 -4.37 0.68
C PHE A 63 -11.15 -4.82 1.79
N CYS A 64 -10.15 -4.02 2.15
CA CYS A 64 -9.17 -4.36 3.19
C CYS A 64 -9.83 -4.55 4.56
N LEU A 65 -10.74 -3.66 4.94
CA LEU A 65 -11.46 -3.74 6.22
C LEU A 65 -12.40 -4.94 6.24
N THR A 66 -13.10 -5.20 5.15
CA THR A 66 -14.00 -6.37 5.01
C THR A 66 -13.20 -7.67 5.06
N ALA A 67 -12.07 -7.75 4.38
CA ALA A 67 -11.18 -8.91 4.42
C ALA A 67 -10.64 -9.15 5.83
N ASN A 68 -10.28 -8.08 6.54
CA ASN A 68 -9.86 -8.20 7.93
C ASN A 68 -10.98 -8.79 8.79
N ASN A 69 -12.18 -8.28 8.69
CA ASN A 69 -13.32 -8.75 9.49
C ASN A 69 -13.67 -10.21 9.20
N ASN A 70 -13.62 -10.62 7.94
CA ASN A 70 -14.03 -11.94 7.52
C ASN A 70 -12.95 -13.02 7.68
N TYR A 71 -11.68 -12.66 7.50
CA TYR A 71 -10.61 -13.65 7.37
C TYR A 71 -9.49 -13.49 8.39
N PHE A 72 -9.05 -12.28 8.68
CA PHE A 72 -7.89 -12.04 9.55
C PHE A 72 -8.28 -11.67 10.97
N GLY A 73 -9.26 -10.75 11.15
CA GLY A 73 -9.91 -10.31 12.40
C GLY A 73 -8.93 -9.76 13.42
N PHE A 74 -7.96 -8.99 12.97
CA PHE A 74 -7.12 -8.20 13.87
C PHE A 74 -7.89 -6.97 14.37
N ASP A 75 -7.61 -6.56 15.59
CA ASP A 75 -7.98 -5.24 16.07
C ASP A 75 -7.05 -4.22 15.43
N LEU A 76 -7.61 -3.39 14.57
CA LEU A 76 -6.85 -2.39 13.84
C LEU A 76 -7.11 -1.00 14.42
N HIS A 77 -6.06 -0.19 14.48
CA HIS A 77 -6.22 1.24 14.76
C HIS A 77 -7.01 1.91 13.62
N PRO A 78 -7.87 2.90 13.97
CA PRO A 78 -8.61 3.65 12.96
C PRO A 78 -7.67 4.31 11.94
N LEU A 79 -8.06 4.28 10.68
CA LEU A 79 -7.38 5.03 9.63
C LEU A 79 -7.74 6.51 9.76
N THR A 80 -6.73 7.35 9.89
CA THR A 80 -6.91 8.80 9.97
C THR A 80 -6.50 9.47 8.65
N SER A 81 -7.02 10.67 8.41
CA SER A 81 -6.66 11.46 7.23
C SER A 81 -5.17 11.81 7.15
N LEU A 82 -4.47 11.77 8.29
CA LEU A 82 -3.04 12.05 8.39
C LEU A 82 -2.16 10.82 8.10
N LYS A 83 -2.76 9.64 7.96
CA LYS A 83 -1.99 8.43 7.62
C LYS A 83 -1.24 8.63 6.30
N LYS A 84 0.06 8.45 6.33
CA LYS A 84 0.88 8.45 5.12
C LYS A 84 0.86 7.07 4.48
N LEU A 85 0.63 7.07 3.18
CA LEU A 85 0.70 5.88 2.33
C LEU A 85 1.94 5.97 1.44
N ASN A 86 2.56 4.83 1.21
CA ASN A 86 3.69 4.72 0.30
C ASN A 86 3.18 4.50 -1.11
N TYR A 87 3.67 5.28 -2.05
CA TYR A 87 3.54 5.04 -3.47
C TYR A 87 4.89 4.57 -4.00
N ASN A 88 4.96 3.28 -4.31
CA ASN A 88 6.20 2.64 -4.75
C ASN A 88 6.20 2.51 -6.27
N SER A 89 7.27 2.97 -6.91
CA SER A 89 7.50 2.80 -8.34
C SER A 89 8.66 1.85 -8.55
N TYR A 90 8.43 0.82 -9.36
CA TYR A 90 9.43 -0.17 -9.74
C TYR A 90 9.69 -0.03 -11.24
N GLU A 91 10.93 0.20 -11.60
CA GLU A 91 11.40 0.17 -12.97
C GLU A 91 12.01 -1.19 -13.31
N VAL A 92 12.22 -1.47 -14.58
CA VAL A 92 12.87 -2.70 -15.01
C VAL A 92 14.22 -2.87 -14.32
N GLY A 93 14.43 -4.03 -13.71
CA GLY A 93 15.67 -4.35 -12.96
C GLY A 93 15.68 -3.85 -11.52
N THR A 94 14.62 -3.19 -11.04
CA THR A 94 14.49 -2.89 -9.61
C THR A 94 13.84 -4.04 -8.86
N GLU A 95 14.19 -4.19 -7.60
CA GLU A 95 13.71 -5.32 -6.78
C GLU A 95 13.43 -4.91 -5.34
N TYR A 96 12.66 -5.74 -4.68
CA TYR A 96 12.47 -5.71 -3.24
C TYR A 96 12.64 -7.14 -2.71
N ASN A 97 13.74 -7.39 -2.03
CA ASN A 97 14.06 -8.72 -1.53
C ASN A 97 13.09 -9.20 -0.45
N TRP A 98 13.02 -10.50 -0.24
CA TRP A 98 12.22 -11.10 0.81
C TRP A 98 12.49 -10.45 2.17
N HIS A 99 11.46 -10.06 2.86
CA HIS A 99 11.51 -9.34 4.14
C HIS A 99 10.24 -9.59 4.96
N ILE A 100 10.28 -9.15 6.20
CA ILE A 100 9.12 -9.09 7.09
C ILE A 100 8.81 -7.61 7.32
N ASP A 101 7.54 -7.23 7.19
CA ASP A 101 7.11 -5.84 7.44
C ASP A 101 7.06 -5.50 8.92
N ALA A 102 6.73 -6.49 9.76
CA ALA A 102 6.66 -6.31 11.21
C ALA A 102 8.05 -6.25 11.85
N VAL A 103 8.22 -5.40 12.84
CA VAL A 103 9.40 -5.36 13.70
C VAL A 103 9.04 -5.97 15.05
N PRO A 104 9.45 -7.21 15.35
CA PRO A 104 9.12 -7.85 16.62
C PRO A 104 9.57 -7.02 17.83
N GLY A 105 8.66 -6.85 18.79
CA GLY A 105 8.94 -6.10 20.01
C GLY A 105 8.86 -4.58 19.92
N ASP A 106 8.56 -4.03 18.76
CA ASP A 106 8.33 -2.59 18.57
C ASP A 106 6.82 -2.32 18.50
N PRO A 107 6.21 -1.78 19.58
CA PRO A 107 4.76 -1.55 19.60
C PRO A 107 4.30 -0.47 18.62
N VAL A 108 5.18 0.40 18.16
CA VAL A 108 4.87 1.42 17.17
C VAL A 108 4.82 0.84 15.76
N ARG A 109 5.57 -0.23 15.52
CA ARG A 109 5.67 -0.93 14.25
C ARG A 109 5.08 -2.34 14.30
N ASP A 110 4.11 -2.55 15.18
CA ASP A 110 3.36 -3.80 15.26
C ASP A 110 2.35 -3.91 14.09
N ILE A 111 2.90 -4.14 12.90
CA ILE A 111 2.12 -4.27 11.68
C ILE A 111 1.41 -5.61 11.66
N LYS A 112 0.09 -5.58 11.60
CA LYS A 112 -0.75 -6.78 11.53
C LYS A 112 -1.13 -7.14 10.09
N LEU A 113 -1.37 -6.14 9.26
CA LEU A 113 -1.75 -6.31 7.86
C LEU A 113 -0.94 -5.37 6.99
N THR A 114 -0.49 -5.90 5.85
CA THR A 114 0.02 -5.10 4.74
C THR A 114 -1.01 -5.14 3.63
N ALA A 115 -1.42 -3.97 3.16
CA ALA A 115 -2.37 -3.82 2.08
C ALA A 115 -1.67 -3.20 0.87
N LEU A 116 -1.76 -3.88 -0.26
CA LEU A 116 -1.13 -3.46 -1.52
C LEU A 116 -2.21 -3.21 -2.56
N LEU A 117 -2.19 -2.04 -3.17
CA LEU A 117 -3.01 -1.69 -4.32
C LEU A 117 -2.11 -1.60 -5.55
N ASN A 118 -2.30 -2.53 -6.49
CA ASN A 118 -1.57 -2.50 -7.75
C ASN A 118 -2.19 -1.45 -8.68
N LEU A 119 -1.42 -0.44 -9.04
CA LEU A 119 -1.82 0.67 -9.90
C LEU A 119 -1.04 0.70 -11.22
N SER A 120 -0.44 -0.40 -11.63
CA SER A 120 0.26 -0.51 -12.90
C SER A 120 -0.72 -0.31 -14.07
N GLU A 121 -0.40 0.61 -14.97
CA GLU A 121 -1.24 0.90 -16.14
C GLU A 121 -0.93 -0.05 -17.31
N GLU A 122 0.26 -0.62 -17.30
CA GLU A 122 0.76 -1.55 -18.30
C GLU A 122 0.96 -2.95 -17.70
N SER A 123 0.95 -3.95 -18.55
CA SER A 123 1.32 -5.31 -18.15
C SER A 123 2.82 -5.40 -17.90
N TYR A 124 3.20 -6.21 -16.94
CA TYR A 124 4.59 -6.47 -16.56
C TYR A 124 4.76 -7.93 -16.16
N ASP A 125 5.99 -8.41 -16.21
CA ASP A 125 6.36 -9.73 -15.71
C ASP A 125 7.05 -9.59 -14.35
N GLY A 126 6.73 -10.52 -13.44
CA GLY A 126 7.26 -10.53 -12.07
C GLY A 126 6.34 -9.86 -11.04
N GLY A 127 6.88 -9.64 -9.83
CA GLY A 127 6.15 -9.06 -8.70
C GLY A 127 5.98 -9.98 -7.53
#